data_8e03100ab921f7b567881f013bd91bbc
#
_entry.id   8e03100ab921f7b567881f013bd91bbc
#
_cell.length_a   1.000
_cell.length_b   1.000
_cell.length_c   1.000
_cell.angle_alpha   90.00
_cell.angle_beta   90.00
_cell.angle_gamma   90.00
#
_symmetry.space_group_name_H-M   'P 1'
#
loop_
_entity.id
_entity.type
_entity.pdbx_description
1 polymer ?
#
loop_
_entity_poly.entity_id
_entity_poly.type
_entity_poly.pdbx_seq_one_letter_code
_entity_poly.pdbx_strand_id
1 'polypeptide(L)'
;AYRTEGALKATKVIWSEANAEIASSGLYFPQAGFPYIKINHIEVSNGKLYASAMHTGDVTIGNVQWKGIYMNIFDFMYDDLISAGIFSLDVSALDNAESVAQIGVKTQLGGDQMGVEGINFTTEGNSIYLCFAAKGTLTFTYQNGSEDITLAFDNTNGMVEHAFITTAIQDGKATTKIFHADSHDNGASYNSIGKMQIEGNTLYIGGTFHQMMPFDNKLTHVGGCDLFVTALDKNSLEAQWTAQSGLDEGNGDTQHFNENFTSMAVNNGEVSLYGYVLQDENEKTFTKS
;
A
#
# COMPACT_ATOMS: atom_id res chain seq x y z
N ALA A 1 -5.57 -15.38 14.34
CA ALA A 1 -5.49 -16.60 15.16
C ALA A 1 -4.17 -16.66 15.92
N TYR A 2 -4.20 -17.01 17.15
CA TYR A 2 -3.05 -17.03 18.06
C TYR A 2 -2.71 -18.46 18.45
N ARG A 3 -1.46 -18.87 18.28
CA ARG A 3 -1.03 -20.22 18.64
C ARG A 3 0.21 -20.18 19.51
N THR A 4 0.12 -20.73 20.72
CA THR A 4 1.28 -21.05 21.57
C THR A 4 1.16 -22.48 22.04
N GLU A 5 2.27 -23.18 22.17
CA GLU A 5 2.33 -24.59 22.60
C GLU A 5 1.44 -25.52 21.77
N GLY A 6 1.30 -25.23 20.48
CA GLY A 6 0.49 -26.02 19.58
C GLY A 6 -1.04 -25.81 19.65
N ALA A 7 -1.54 -25.00 20.57
CA ALA A 7 -2.98 -24.73 20.72
C ALA A 7 -3.37 -23.38 20.11
N LEU A 8 -4.56 -23.33 19.50
CA LEU A 8 -5.17 -22.07 19.06
C LEU A 8 -5.71 -21.33 20.29
N LYS A 9 -5.16 -20.15 20.60
CA LYS A 9 -5.56 -19.39 21.79
C LYS A 9 -6.73 -18.44 21.56
N ALA A 10 -6.77 -17.80 20.40
CA ALA A 10 -7.82 -16.85 20.06
C ALA A 10 -8.05 -16.79 18.55
N THR A 11 -9.26 -16.42 18.18
CA THR A 11 -9.64 -16.14 16.79
C THR A 11 -10.48 -14.88 16.78
N LYS A 12 -10.13 -13.95 15.85
CA LYS A 12 -10.96 -12.81 15.54
C LYS A 12 -11.42 -12.92 14.10
N VAL A 13 -12.72 -12.76 13.89
CA VAL A 13 -13.30 -12.62 12.55
C VAL A 13 -13.39 -11.14 12.22
N ILE A 14 -12.86 -10.78 11.07
CA ILE A 14 -12.95 -9.44 10.48
C ILE A 14 -13.79 -9.60 9.23
N TRP A 15 -14.80 -8.76 9.07
CA TRP A 15 -15.68 -8.78 7.90
C TRP A 15 -15.96 -7.40 7.37
N SER A 16 -16.24 -7.35 6.07
CA SER A 16 -16.84 -6.22 5.40
C SER A 16 -18.32 -6.52 5.18
N GLU A 17 -19.18 -5.54 5.43
CA GLU A 17 -20.61 -5.65 5.14
C GLU A 17 -20.89 -5.06 3.75
N ALA A 18 -21.57 -5.82 2.91
CA ALA A 18 -22.11 -5.29 1.68
C ALA A 18 -23.22 -4.28 2.01
N ASN A 19 -23.23 -3.15 1.32
CA ASN A 19 -24.37 -2.24 1.43
C ASN A 19 -25.65 -2.96 0.98
N ALA A 20 -26.64 -3.01 1.86
CA ALA A 20 -27.90 -3.69 1.59
C ALA A 20 -28.65 -3.15 0.37
N GLU A 21 -28.44 -1.88 0.00
CA GLU A 21 -29.02 -1.28 -1.19
C GLU A 21 -28.44 -1.86 -2.48
N ILE A 22 -27.14 -2.16 -2.52
CA ILE A 22 -26.51 -2.83 -3.67
C ILE A 22 -27.01 -4.26 -3.79
N ALA A 23 -27.12 -4.97 -2.66
CA ALA A 23 -27.63 -6.34 -2.64
C ALA A 23 -29.11 -6.43 -3.04
N SER A 24 -29.91 -5.40 -2.76
CA SER A 24 -31.35 -5.36 -3.08
C SER A 24 -31.66 -4.96 -4.52
N SER A 25 -30.73 -4.37 -5.25
CA SER A 25 -30.93 -3.89 -6.63
C SER A 25 -31.13 -5.02 -7.66
N GLY A 26 -30.81 -6.27 -7.28
CA GLY A 26 -30.92 -7.43 -8.17
C GLY A 26 -29.94 -7.43 -9.35
N LEU A 27 -29.10 -6.43 -9.47
CA LEU A 27 -28.07 -6.32 -10.51
C LEU A 27 -26.78 -6.92 -9.98
N TYR A 28 -26.64 -8.21 -10.15
CA TYR A 28 -25.45 -8.96 -9.74
C TYR A 28 -24.42 -8.99 -10.86
N PHE A 29 -23.39 -8.16 -10.77
CA PHE A 29 -22.21 -8.28 -11.60
C PHE A 29 -21.03 -8.72 -10.71
N PRO A 30 -20.53 -9.94 -10.86
CA PRO A 30 -19.51 -10.52 -9.95
C PRO A 30 -18.17 -9.78 -9.93
N GLN A 31 -17.94 -8.84 -10.83
CA GLN A 31 -16.67 -8.13 -10.98
C GLN A 31 -16.74 -6.65 -10.61
N ALA A 32 -17.92 -6.09 -10.43
CA ALA A 32 -18.10 -4.67 -10.14
C ALA A 32 -18.63 -4.48 -8.71
N GLY A 33 -17.78 -3.98 -7.82
CA GLY A 33 -18.25 -3.28 -6.64
C GLY A 33 -18.62 -4.10 -5.41
N PHE A 34 -18.11 -5.31 -5.24
CA PHE A 34 -18.23 -5.95 -3.93
C PHE A 34 -17.27 -5.31 -2.94
N PRO A 35 -17.75 -4.99 -1.72
CA PRO A 35 -16.84 -4.62 -0.66
C PRO A 35 -15.89 -5.79 -0.40
N TYR A 36 -14.60 -5.52 -0.48
CA TYR A 36 -13.60 -6.49 -0.08
C TYR A 36 -12.64 -5.85 0.93
N ILE A 37 -12.03 -6.66 1.72
CA ILE A 37 -10.91 -6.28 2.58
C ILE A 37 -9.75 -7.25 2.34
N LYS A 38 -8.58 -6.71 2.06
CA LYS A 38 -7.33 -7.44 1.92
C LYS A 38 -6.36 -6.99 2.98
N ILE A 39 -5.94 -7.90 3.85
CA ILE A 39 -4.86 -7.64 4.81
C ILE A 39 -3.53 -7.71 4.07
N ASN A 40 -2.76 -6.64 4.12
CA ASN A 40 -1.47 -6.55 3.44
C ASN A 40 -0.31 -6.91 4.37
N HIS A 41 -0.34 -6.41 5.61
CA HIS A 41 0.72 -6.65 6.58
C HIS A 41 0.16 -6.76 7.99
N ILE A 42 0.83 -7.55 8.82
CA ILE A 42 0.51 -7.72 10.24
C ILE A 42 1.80 -7.65 11.04
N GLU A 43 1.80 -6.85 12.10
CA GLU A 43 2.91 -6.73 13.05
C GLU A 43 2.39 -6.74 14.48
N VAL A 44 3.16 -7.35 15.39
CA VAL A 44 2.84 -7.32 16.83
C VAL A 44 3.90 -6.48 17.54
N SER A 45 3.46 -5.44 18.21
CA SER A 45 4.32 -4.52 18.95
C SER A 45 3.62 -4.05 20.22
N ASN A 46 4.35 -3.98 21.33
CA ASN A 46 3.85 -3.45 22.62
C ASN A 46 2.50 -4.04 23.06
N GLY A 47 2.28 -5.34 22.87
CA GLY A 47 1.05 -6.02 23.25
C GLY A 47 -0.16 -5.74 22.35
N LYS A 48 0.03 -5.00 21.27
CA LYS A 48 -0.97 -4.76 20.22
C LYS A 48 -0.62 -5.52 18.95
N LEU A 49 -1.63 -6.02 18.26
CA LEU A 49 -1.55 -6.48 16.89
C LEU A 49 -1.97 -5.31 15.99
N TYR A 50 -1.10 -4.93 15.09
CA TYR A 50 -1.38 -3.95 14.04
C TYR A 50 -1.59 -4.69 12.73
N ALA A 51 -2.51 -4.20 11.91
CA ALA A 51 -2.70 -4.71 10.56
C ALA A 51 -3.01 -3.59 9.58
N SER A 52 -2.35 -3.59 8.43
CA SER A 52 -2.73 -2.76 7.31
C SER A 52 -3.68 -3.51 6.40
N ALA A 53 -4.67 -2.81 5.88
CA ALA A 53 -5.65 -3.36 4.97
C ALA A 53 -5.99 -2.40 3.85
N MET A 54 -6.31 -2.94 2.69
CA MET A 54 -6.94 -2.25 1.57
C MET A 54 -8.38 -2.70 1.48
N HIS A 55 -9.29 -1.81 1.12
CA HIS A 55 -10.70 -2.12 1.05
C HIS A 55 -11.46 -1.28 0.03
N THR A 56 -12.58 -1.82 -0.45
CA THR A 56 -13.60 -1.07 -1.19
C THR A 56 -14.89 -1.03 -0.38
N GLY A 57 -15.65 0.06 -0.52
CA GLY A 57 -16.86 0.26 0.26
C GLY A 57 -16.61 0.39 1.77
N ASP A 58 -17.68 0.38 2.53
CA ASP A 58 -17.63 0.49 4.00
C ASP A 58 -17.17 -0.83 4.63
N VAL A 59 -16.29 -0.72 5.61
CA VAL A 59 -15.72 -1.88 6.34
C VAL A 59 -15.88 -1.70 7.83
N THR A 60 -16.30 -2.75 8.51
CA THR A 60 -16.39 -2.82 9.97
C THR A 60 -15.37 -3.81 10.52
N ILE A 61 -14.51 -3.36 11.42
CA ILE A 61 -13.49 -4.14 12.10
C ILE A 61 -13.71 -3.99 13.60
N GLY A 62 -14.46 -4.93 14.19
CA GLY A 62 -14.90 -4.78 15.58
C GLY A 62 -15.76 -3.51 15.74
N ASN A 63 -15.29 -2.56 16.54
CA ASN A 63 -15.93 -1.26 16.76
C ASN A 63 -15.44 -0.14 15.80
N VAL A 64 -14.45 -0.43 14.95
CA VAL A 64 -13.94 0.51 13.96
C VAL A 64 -14.77 0.43 12.69
N GLN A 65 -15.18 1.59 12.17
CA GLN A 65 -15.85 1.71 10.88
C GLN A 65 -15.01 2.57 9.96
N TRP A 66 -14.61 2.00 8.84
CA TRP A 66 -13.96 2.72 7.76
C TRP A 66 -14.96 2.96 6.63
N LYS A 67 -14.97 4.17 6.12
CA LYS A 67 -15.77 4.56 4.97
C LYS A 67 -14.96 4.39 3.69
N GLY A 68 -15.61 3.83 2.67
CA GLY A 68 -15.05 3.67 1.34
C GLY A 68 -16.05 4.09 0.28
N ILE A 69 -15.58 4.21 -0.95
CA ILE A 69 -16.44 4.49 -2.09
C ILE A 69 -16.86 3.16 -2.72
N TYR A 70 -18.15 3.05 -3.05
CA TYR A 70 -18.68 1.98 -3.86
C TYR A 70 -18.65 2.42 -5.32
N MET A 71 -18.15 1.56 -6.20
CA MET A 71 -18.25 1.80 -7.63
C MET A 71 -19.70 1.83 -8.07
N ASN A 72 -20.03 2.78 -8.95
CA ASN A 72 -21.30 2.75 -9.64
C ASN A 72 -21.26 1.63 -10.70
N ILE A 73 -22.31 0.80 -10.77
CA ILE A 73 -22.44 -0.32 -11.72
C ILE A 73 -22.32 0.08 -13.20
N PHE A 74 -22.41 1.37 -13.51
CA PHE A 74 -22.26 1.90 -14.86
C PHE A 74 -20.83 2.29 -15.22
N ASP A 75 -19.92 2.32 -14.24
CA ASP A 75 -18.50 2.65 -14.43
C ASP A 75 -17.67 1.36 -14.54
N PHE A 76 -18.02 0.51 -15.50
CA PHE A 76 -17.46 -0.84 -15.69
C PHE A 76 -15.96 -0.95 -15.93
N MET A 77 -15.24 0.13 -15.96
CA MET A 77 -13.82 0.15 -16.34
C MET A 77 -12.87 0.58 -15.23
N TYR A 78 -13.34 0.72 -13.98
CA TYR A 78 -12.54 1.34 -12.92
C TYR A 78 -12.42 0.43 -11.70
N ASP A 79 -11.37 -0.36 -11.68
CA ASP A 79 -11.03 -1.30 -10.60
C ASP A 79 -10.49 -0.61 -9.33
N ASP A 80 -10.38 0.76 -9.26
CA ASP A 80 -9.34 1.36 -8.44
C ASP A 80 -9.77 2.35 -7.36
N LEU A 81 -11.03 2.43 -7.01
CA LEU A 81 -11.46 3.25 -5.85
C LEU A 81 -11.13 2.55 -4.52
N ILE A 82 -9.87 2.15 -4.38
CA ILE A 82 -9.40 1.41 -3.22
C ILE A 82 -8.98 2.37 -2.13
N SER A 83 -9.61 2.24 -0.98
CA SER A 83 -9.21 2.87 0.27
C SER A 83 -8.31 1.93 1.08
N ALA A 84 -7.58 2.47 2.03
CA ALA A 84 -6.72 1.68 2.89
C ALA A 84 -6.71 2.20 4.32
N GLY A 85 -6.14 1.43 5.22
CA GLY A 85 -5.92 1.88 6.58
C GLY A 85 -5.10 0.93 7.41
N ILE A 86 -4.81 1.36 8.62
CA ILE A 86 -4.17 0.59 9.67
C ILE A 86 -5.08 0.57 10.88
N PHE A 87 -5.35 -0.59 11.41
CA PHE A 87 -6.03 -0.77 12.68
C PHE A 87 -5.14 -1.52 13.67
N SER A 88 -5.43 -1.36 14.95
CA SER A 88 -4.79 -2.15 16.01
C SER A 88 -5.82 -2.88 16.85
N LEU A 89 -5.41 -4.00 17.41
CA LEU A 89 -6.16 -4.81 18.34
C LEU A 89 -5.27 -5.10 19.56
N ASP A 90 -5.83 -5.00 20.77
CA ASP A 90 -5.15 -5.51 21.95
C ASP A 90 -5.08 -7.04 21.85
N VAL A 91 -3.89 -7.64 21.99
CA VAL A 91 -3.75 -9.11 21.91
C VAL A 91 -4.41 -9.82 23.08
N SER A 92 -4.71 -9.12 24.18
CA SER A 92 -5.45 -9.64 25.34
C SER A 92 -6.96 -9.44 25.23
N ALA A 93 -7.41 -8.52 24.34
CA ALA A 93 -8.83 -8.14 24.19
C ALA A 93 -9.13 -7.84 22.70
N LEU A 94 -9.14 -8.89 21.87
CA LEU A 94 -9.28 -8.79 20.41
C LEU A 94 -10.60 -8.15 19.92
N ASP A 95 -11.54 -7.88 20.83
CA ASP A 95 -12.81 -7.22 20.50
C ASP A 95 -12.69 -5.70 20.37
N ASN A 96 -11.64 -5.11 20.94
CA ASN A 96 -11.40 -3.68 20.92
C ASN A 96 -10.43 -3.33 19.78
N ALA A 97 -11.00 -2.99 18.64
CA ALA A 97 -10.23 -2.43 17.54
C ALA A 97 -10.10 -0.92 17.68
N GLU A 98 -8.96 -0.37 17.27
CA GLU A 98 -8.72 1.06 17.18
C GLU A 98 -8.27 1.39 15.75
N SER A 99 -8.85 2.43 15.15
CA SER A 99 -8.34 2.97 13.89
C SER A 99 -7.09 3.79 14.18
N VAL A 100 -5.98 3.38 13.59
CA VAL A 100 -4.70 4.06 13.69
C VAL A 100 -4.57 5.10 12.59
N ALA A 101 -4.88 4.69 11.36
CA ALA A 101 -4.87 5.54 10.19
C ALA A 101 -5.90 5.03 9.18
N GLN A 102 -6.48 5.96 8.41
CA GLN A 102 -7.33 5.65 7.27
C GLN A 102 -6.97 6.56 6.10
N ILE A 103 -6.90 5.98 4.91
CA ILE A 103 -6.70 6.66 3.65
C ILE A 103 -7.97 6.43 2.82
N GLY A 104 -8.81 7.44 2.75
CA GLY A 104 -10.06 7.41 1.99
C GLY A 104 -9.93 8.13 0.65
N VAL A 105 -10.46 7.57 -0.42
CA VAL A 105 -10.59 8.26 -1.69
C VAL A 105 -11.64 9.37 -1.53
N LYS A 106 -11.30 10.60 -1.93
CA LYS A 106 -12.17 11.77 -1.69
C LYS A 106 -13.15 12.05 -2.82
N THR A 107 -12.74 11.88 -4.06
CA THR A 107 -13.56 12.21 -5.23
C THR A 107 -13.43 11.18 -6.32
N GLN A 108 -14.53 10.90 -6.97
CA GLN A 108 -14.60 10.21 -8.25
C GLN A 108 -14.59 11.28 -9.34
N LEU A 109 -13.47 11.48 -10.01
CA LEU A 109 -13.40 12.30 -11.22
C LEU A 109 -13.54 11.34 -12.41
N GLY A 110 -14.50 11.62 -13.27
CA GLY A 110 -14.96 10.73 -14.32
C GLY A 110 -13.85 10.11 -15.15
N GLY A 111 -13.66 8.85 -15.01
CA GLY A 111 -12.90 8.03 -15.92
C GLY A 111 -11.53 7.56 -15.45
N ASP A 112 -11.02 8.06 -14.35
CA ASP A 112 -9.64 7.79 -13.98
C ASP A 112 -9.49 6.92 -12.74
N GLN A 113 -8.49 6.06 -12.82
CA GLN A 113 -8.09 5.17 -11.74
C GLN A 113 -7.55 6.02 -10.56
N MET A 114 -8.21 5.94 -9.44
CA MET A 114 -7.85 6.70 -8.23
C MET A 114 -7.85 5.77 -7.03
N GLY A 115 -6.94 5.98 -6.11
CA GLY A 115 -6.93 5.21 -4.86
C GLY A 115 -5.56 4.80 -4.38
N VAL A 116 -5.55 3.84 -3.47
CA VAL A 116 -4.36 3.27 -2.88
C VAL A 116 -3.99 1.98 -3.60
N GLU A 117 -2.78 1.90 -4.13
CA GLU A 117 -2.28 0.72 -4.86
C GLU A 117 -1.60 -0.29 -3.95
N GLY A 118 -1.04 0.18 -2.83
CA GLY A 118 -0.39 -0.67 -1.84
C GLY A 118 -0.10 0.12 -0.58
N ILE A 119 -0.17 -0.55 0.56
CA ILE A 119 0.14 0.02 1.87
C ILE A 119 0.93 -0.97 2.70
N ASN A 120 1.96 -0.47 3.38
CA ASN A 120 2.68 -1.22 4.39
C ASN A 120 3.07 -0.30 5.55
N PHE A 121 3.47 -0.87 6.67
CA PHE A 121 3.90 -0.13 7.85
C PHE A 121 4.92 -0.92 8.65
N THR A 122 5.58 -0.25 9.59
CA THR A 122 6.36 -0.84 10.67
C THR A 122 6.23 0.00 11.93
N THR A 123 6.54 -0.58 13.08
CA THR A 123 6.41 0.10 14.38
C THR A 123 7.76 0.18 15.10
N GLU A 124 7.97 1.27 15.86
CA GLU A 124 9.08 1.40 16.80
C GLU A 124 8.58 2.08 18.08
N GLY A 125 8.56 1.35 19.19
CA GLY A 125 7.93 1.86 20.40
C GLY A 125 6.46 2.19 20.18
N ASN A 126 6.06 3.44 20.41
CA ASN A 126 4.70 3.93 20.14
C ASN A 126 4.56 4.63 18.79
N SER A 127 5.62 4.68 18.01
CA SER A 127 5.61 5.29 16.70
C SER A 127 5.22 4.30 15.62
N ILE A 128 4.47 4.77 14.63
CA ILE A 128 4.06 3.99 13.47
C ILE A 128 4.55 4.73 12.24
N TYR A 129 5.28 4.02 11.41
CA TYR A 129 5.73 4.50 10.11
C TYR A 129 4.99 3.74 9.04
N LEU A 130 4.31 4.44 8.16
CA LEU A 130 3.57 3.83 7.07
C LEU A 130 3.98 4.44 5.73
N CYS A 131 3.89 3.64 4.68
CA CYS A 131 4.04 4.10 3.31
C CYS A 131 2.96 3.47 2.44
N PHE A 132 2.42 4.27 1.54
CA PHE A 132 1.44 3.80 0.57
C PHE A 132 1.69 4.43 -0.80
N ALA A 133 1.41 3.65 -1.83
CA ALA A 133 1.36 4.12 -3.21
C ALA A 133 -0.05 4.60 -3.52
N ALA A 134 -0.19 5.74 -4.15
CA ALA A 134 -1.51 6.34 -4.38
C ALA A 134 -1.59 7.19 -5.63
N LYS A 135 -2.85 7.38 -6.08
CA LYS A 135 -3.29 8.25 -7.17
C LYS A 135 -4.45 9.12 -6.74
N GLY A 136 -4.55 10.33 -7.29
CA GLY A 136 -5.70 11.22 -7.16
C GLY A 136 -5.79 11.93 -5.81
N THR A 137 -7.01 12.27 -5.40
CA THR A 137 -7.26 13.02 -4.16
C THR A 137 -7.73 12.09 -3.06
N LEU A 138 -7.01 12.12 -1.94
CA LEU A 138 -7.21 11.26 -0.80
C LEU A 138 -7.41 12.10 0.46
N THR A 139 -8.11 11.56 1.44
CA THR A 139 -8.13 12.07 2.81
C THR A 139 -7.38 11.10 3.69
N PHE A 140 -6.30 11.56 4.29
CA PHE A 140 -5.55 10.83 5.29
C PHE A 140 -6.03 11.23 6.68
N THR A 141 -6.58 10.28 7.42
CA THR A 141 -7.10 10.47 8.78
C THR A 141 -6.29 9.63 9.75
N TYR A 142 -5.90 10.20 10.87
CA TYR A 142 -5.19 9.53 11.95
C TYR A 142 -5.79 9.96 13.30
N GLN A 143 -5.36 9.37 14.39
CA GLN A 143 -6.01 9.50 15.71
C GLN A 143 -6.37 10.93 16.12
N ASN A 144 -5.51 11.91 15.85
CA ASN A 144 -5.68 13.30 16.30
C ASN A 144 -5.79 14.30 15.14
N GLY A 145 -6.01 13.86 13.91
CA GLY A 145 -6.08 14.77 12.78
C GLY A 145 -6.50 14.14 11.47
N SER A 146 -6.63 15.02 10.50
CA SER A 146 -6.90 14.64 9.11
C SER A 146 -6.29 15.66 8.19
N GLU A 147 -5.76 15.20 7.07
CA GLU A 147 -5.22 16.06 6.01
C GLU A 147 -5.67 15.56 4.64
N ASP A 148 -5.87 16.49 3.71
CA ASP A 148 -6.15 16.16 2.32
C ASP A 148 -4.83 16.08 1.54
N ILE A 149 -4.67 15.00 0.78
CA ILE A 149 -3.56 14.80 -0.14
C ILE A 149 -4.13 14.87 -1.54
N THR A 150 -3.66 15.83 -2.33
CA THR A 150 -4.08 16.01 -3.71
C THR A 150 -2.91 15.78 -4.63
N LEU A 151 -2.99 14.74 -5.45
CA LEU A 151 -2.04 14.46 -6.51
C LEU A 151 -2.55 15.08 -7.81
N ALA A 152 -1.63 15.55 -8.64
CA ALA A 152 -1.97 16.26 -9.85
C ALA A 152 -2.69 15.36 -10.87
N PHE A 153 -3.59 15.95 -11.62
CA PHE A 153 -4.31 15.32 -12.70
C PHE A 153 -4.15 16.16 -13.99
N ASP A 154 -3.64 15.55 -15.03
CA ASP A 154 -3.56 16.21 -16.34
C ASP A 154 -4.81 15.92 -17.17
N ASN A 155 -5.74 16.89 -17.16
CA ASN A 155 -6.97 16.81 -17.92
C ASN A 155 -6.78 16.73 -19.44
N THR A 156 -5.59 17.06 -19.96
CA THR A 156 -5.36 17.08 -21.42
C THR A 156 -5.06 15.68 -21.97
N ASN A 157 -4.47 14.82 -21.17
CA ASN A 157 -4.02 13.50 -21.56
C ASN A 157 -4.68 12.36 -20.76
N GLY A 158 -5.53 12.65 -19.78
CA GLY A 158 -6.12 11.65 -18.91
C GLY A 158 -5.10 10.99 -17.97
N MET A 159 -3.98 11.68 -17.69
CA MET A 159 -2.90 11.14 -16.87
C MET A 159 -3.05 11.56 -15.43
N VAL A 160 -2.85 10.63 -14.51
CA VAL A 160 -2.86 10.85 -13.06
C VAL A 160 -1.46 10.72 -12.51
N GLU A 161 -1.08 11.66 -11.66
CA GLU A 161 0.19 11.60 -10.95
C GLU A 161 0.19 10.43 -9.94
N HIS A 162 1.26 9.65 -9.97
CA HIS A 162 1.55 8.64 -8.97
C HIS A 162 2.49 9.20 -7.91
N ALA A 163 2.26 8.81 -6.67
CA ALA A 163 3.14 9.18 -5.58
C ALA A 163 3.29 8.05 -4.56
N PHE A 164 4.44 8.00 -3.91
CA PHE A 164 4.62 7.31 -2.65
C PHE A 164 4.49 8.32 -1.50
N ILE A 165 3.60 8.04 -0.58
CA ILE A 165 3.34 8.89 0.58
C ILE A 165 3.83 8.15 1.81
N THR A 166 4.83 8.74 2.48
CA THR A 166 5.38 8.20 3.72
C THR A 166 4.96 9.08 4.88
N THR A 167 4.46 8.47 5.94
CA THR A 167 4.01 9.17 7.14
C THR A 167 4.60 8.52 8.38
N ALA A 168 5.08 9.34 9.30
CA ALA A 168 5.40 8.96 10.67
C ALA A 168 4.31 9.49 11.61
N ILE A 169 3.66 8.61 12.37
CA ILE A 169 2.70 8.95 13.41
C ILE A 169 3.40 8.74 14.74
N GLN A 170 3.65 9.83 15.47
CA GLN A 170 4.36 9.85 16.75
C GLN A 170 3.57 10.72 17.74
N ASP A 171 3.28 10.19 18.91
CA ASP A 171 2.52 10.90 19.95
C ASP A 171 1.21 11.52 19.43
N GLY A 172 0.53 10.81 18.52
CA GLY A 172 -0.73 11.25 17.92
C GLY A 172 -0.59 12.39 16.90
N LYS A 173 0.62 12.72 16.46
CA LYS A 173 0.89 13.68 15.38
C LYS A 173 1.43 12.96 14.17
N ALA A 174 0.98 13.36 13.00
CA ALA A 174 1.53 12.87 11.74
C ALA A 174 2.53 13.86 11.15
N THR A 175 3.61 13.30 10.59
CA THR A 175 4.52 14.00 9.69
C THR A 175 4.47 13.26 8.37
N THR A 176 4.00 13.92 7.32
CA THR A 176 3.79 13.30 6.00
C THR A 176 4.76 13.88 4.99
N LYS A 177 5.32 13.03 4.16
CA LYS A 177 6.12 13.40 3.01
C LYS A 177 5.59 12.71 1.76
N ILE A 178 5.39 13.49 0.70
CA ILE A 178 4.94 13.02 -0.60
C ILE A 178 6.14 12.99 -1.54
N PHE A 179 6.36 11.84 -2.14
CA PHE A 179 7.38 11.63 -3.16
C PHE A 179 6.65 11.45 -4.50
N HIS A 180 6.77 12.47 -5.35
CA HIS A 180 6.11 12.53 -6.63
C HIS A 180 6.94 11.84 -7.71
N ALA A 181 6.28 11.08 -8.58
CA ALA A 181 6.90 10.69 -9.85
C ALA A 181 6.73 11.82 -10.85
N ASP A 182 7.82 12.20 -11.55
CA ASP A 182 7.76 13.23 -12.60
C ASP A 182 7.12 12.74 -13.91
N SER A 183 6.55 11.54 -13.91
CA SER A 183 5.84 10.95 -15.04
C SER A 183 4.38 10.69 -14.68
N HIS A 184 3.52 10.91 -15.65
CA HIS A 184 2.09 10.59 -15.57
C HIS A 184 1.84 9.32 -16.37
N ASP A 185 1.10 8.37 -15.82
CA ASP A 185 0.81 7.09 -16.47
C ASP A 185 -0.62 7.01 -17.01
N ASN A 186 -0.77 6.29 -18.13
CA ASN A 186 -2.04 6.05 -18.81
C ASN A 186 -2.85 4.88 -18.24
N GLY A 187 -2.57 4.39 -17.06
CA GLY A 187 -3.41 3.32 -16.61
C GLY A 187 -2.83 2.33 -15.62
N ALA A 188 -2.32 1.21 -16.00
CA ALA A 188 -1.91 0.20 -15.05
C ALA A 188 -0.58 0.54 -14.40
N SER A 189 -0.60 1.09 -13.21
CA SER A 189 0.60 1.12 -12.38
C SER A 189 0.62 -0.12 -11.50
N TYR A 190 1.79 -0.68 -11.40
CA TYR A 190 2.06 -1.83 -10.54
C TYR A 190 2.94 -1.42 -9.35
N ASN A 191 2.71 -0.20 -8.85
CA ASN A 191 3.45 0.29 -7.70
C ASN A 191 2.95 -0.39 -6.43
N SER A 192 3.86 -0.96 -5.67
CA SER A 192 3.49 -1.59 -4.39
C SER A 192 4.54 -1.36 -3.32
N ILE A 193 4.07 -1.22 -2.09
CA ILE A 193 4.91 -1.21 -0.90
C ILE A 193 4.86 -2.61 -0.30
N GLY A 194 5.96 -3.34 -0.42
CA GLY A 194 6.03 -4.74 -0.02
C GLY A 194 6.44 -4.94 1.43
N LYS A 195 7.42 -4.18 1.91
CA LYS A 195 7.89 -4.26 3.30
C LYS A 195 8.55 -2.97 3.77
N MET A 196 8.41 -2.71 5.06
CA MET A 196 9.13 -1.66 5.78
C MET A 196 9.90 -2.25 6.95
N GLN A 197 11.04 -1.65 7.29
CA GLN A 197 11.87 -2.06 8.42
C GLN A 197 12.67 -0.86 8.93
N ILE A 198 12.87 -0.78 10.25
CA ILE A 198 13.71 0.24 10.88
C ILE A 198 14.98 -0.39 11.39
N GLU A 199 16.11 0.27 11.15
CA GLU A 199 17.37 -0.01 11.80
C GLU A 199 18.07 1.31 12.18
N GLY A 200 18.28 1.53 13.48
CA GLY A 200 18.84 2.77 14.00
C GLY A 200 17.99 3.99 13.65
N ASN A 201 18.54 4.94 12.90
CA ASN A 201 17.83 6.15 12.45
C ASN A 201 17.32 6.04 11.02
N THR A 202 17.36 4.86 10.42
CA THR A 202 17.00 4.65 9.02
C THR A 202 15.71 3.82 8.91
N LEU A 203 14.78 4.32 8.10
CA LEU A 203 13.58 3.64 7.68
C LEU A 203 13.81 3.09 6.26
N TYR A 204 13.80 1.77 6.12
CA TYR A 204 13.93 1.10 4.84
C TYR A 204 12.55 0.73 4.31
N ILE A 205 12.32 0.98 3.02
CA ILE A 205 11.08 0.67 2.31
C ILE A 205 11.45 -0.10 1.06
N GLY A 206 10.86 -1.27 0.87
CA GLY A 206 11.05 -2.10 -0.32
C GLY A 206 9.71 -2.44 -0.98
N GLY A 207 9.74 -2.61 -2.28
CA GLY A 207 8.53 -2.91 -3.06
C GLY A 207 8.81 -3.04 -4.54
N THR A 208 7.79 -2.79 -5.37
CA THR A 208 7.89 -2.71 -6.83
C THR A 208 7.45 -1.36 -7.33
N PHE A 209 8.01 -0.94 -8.44
CA PHE A 209 7.59 0.27 -9.14
C PHE A 209 7.60 0.05 -10.66
N HIS A 210 6.81 0.86 -11.33
CA HIS A 210 6.71 0.94 -12.77
C HIS A 210 6.92 2.39 -13.19
N GLN A 211 7.59 2.61 -14.32
CA GLN A 211 7.96 3.91 -14.89
C GLN A 211 9.05 4.63 -14.10
N MET A 212 8.74 5.71 -13.38
CA MET A 212 9.71 6.51 -12.66
C MET A 212 9.61 6.26 -11.16
N MET A 213 10.76 6.15 -10.51
CA MET A 213 10.83 5.92 -9.06
C MET A 213 10.52 7.21 -8.28
N PRO A 214 9.42 7.27 -7.50
CA PRO A 214 9.08 8.50 -6.78
C PRO A 214 10.10 8.93 -5.74
N PHE A 215 10.83 8.00 -5.12
CA PHE A 215 11.89 8.33 -4.16
C PHE A 215 13.17 8.89 -4.79
N ASP A 216 13.41 8.59 -6.07
CA ASP A 216 14.52 9.14 -6.86
C ASP A 216 14.15 9.18 -8.33
N ASN A 217 13.70 10.32 -8.81
CA ASN A 217 13.26 10.56 -10.19
C ASN A 217 14.35 10.37 -11.27
N LYS A 218 15.57 10.00 -10.88
CA LYS A 218 16.61 9.59 -11.84
C LYS A 218 16.54 8.11 -12.19
N LEU A 219 15.83 7.33 -11.39
CA LEU A 219 15.64 5.91 -11.60
C LEU A 219 14.36 5.68 -12.39
N THR A 220 14.47 4.94 -13.48
CA THR A 220 13.35 4.49 -14.30
C THR A 220 13.38 2.96 -14.35
N HIS A 221 12.22 2.34 -14.50
CA HIS A 221 12.15 0.89 -14.63
C HIS A 221 12.87 0.39 -15.87
N VAL A 222 13.35 -0.83 -15.81
CA VAL A 222 13.98 -1.54 -16.92
C VAL A 222 13.13 -2.77 -17.23
N GLY A 223 12.44 -2.76 -18.36
CA GLY A 223 11.50 -3.84 -18.69
C GLY A 223 10.07 -3.55 -18.25
N GLY A 224 9.50 -4.38 -17.40
CA GLY A 224 8.15 -4.23 -16.80
C GLY A 224 8.17 -3.48 -15.47
N CYS A 225 8.03 -4.20 -14.36
CA CYS A 225 8.18 -3.64 -13.02
C CYS A 225 9.51 -4.04 -12.41
N ASP A 226 10.19 -3.11 -11.75
CA ASP A 226 11.42 -3.38 -11.01
C ASP A 226 11.18 -3.45 -9.51
N LEU A 227 12.01 -4.22 -8.81
CA LEU A 227 12.13 -4.13 -7.36
C LEU A 227 12.89 -2.86 -6.98
N PHE A 228 12.52 -2.28 -5.86
CA PHE A 228 13.27 -1.20 -5.27
C PHE A 228 13.49 -1.37 -3.78
N VAL A 229 14.48 -0.68 -3.28
CA VAL A 229 14.64 -0.35 -1.86
C VAL A 229 15.07 1.10 -1.73
N THR A 230 14.47 1.81 -0.79
CA THR A 230 14.89 3.15 -0.40
C THR A 230 15.19 3.20 1.09
N ALA A 231 16.16 4.02 1.45
CA ALA A 231 16.48 4.37 2.83
C ALA A 231 16.10 5.82 3.08
N LEU A 232 15.28 6.06 4.09
CA LEU A 232 14.89 7.39 4.54
C LEU A 232 15.46 7.65 5.93
N ASP A 233 15.78 8.89 6.23
CA ASP A 233 15.93 9.32 7.63
C ASP A 233 14.56 9.21 8.31
N LYS A 234 14.43 8.44 9.38
CA LYS A 234 13.13 8.15 9.98
C LYS A 234 12.46 9.35 10.65
N ASN A 235 13.23 10.40 10.97
CA ASN A 235 12.68 11.58 11.64
C ASN A 235 12.23 12.65 10.64
N SER A 236 13.02 12.89 9.59
CA SER A 236 12.72 13.88 8.54
C SER A 236 11.97 13.29 7.36
N LEU A 237 11.97 11.96 7.22
CA LEU A 237 11.48 11.22 6.05
C LEU A 237 12.18 11.61 4.74
N GLU A 238 13.38 12.21 4.81
CA GLU A 238 14.17 12.53 3.63
C GLU A 238 14.84 11.28 3.07
N ALA A 239 14.76 11.11 1.74
CA ALA A 239 15.45 10.02 1.06
C ALA A 239 16.97 10.21 1.14
N GLN A 240 17.66 9.18 1.61
CA GLN A 240 19.12 9.15 1.69
C GLN A 240 19.72 8.49 0.45
N TRP A 241 19.14 7.38 0.04
CA TRP A 241 19.47 6.66 -1.18
C TRP A 241 18.32 5.76 -1.62
N THR A 242 18.31 5.41 -2.91
CA THR A 242 17.40 4.43 -3.52
C THR A 242 18.18 3.54 -4.47
N ALA A 243 17.82 2.26 -4.51
CA ALA A 243 18.36 1.28 -5.43
C ALA A 243 17.25 0.46 -6.08
N GLN A 244 17.49 -0.01 -7.29
CA GLN A 244 16.57 -0.86 -8.06
C GLN A 244 17.28 -2.11 -8.57
N SER A 245 16.50 -3.15 -8.90
CA SER A 245 17.02 -4.40 -9.45
C SER A 245 17.46 -4.28 -10.90
N GLY A 246 16.64 -3.69 -11.74
CA GLY A 246 16.93 -3.40 -13.15
C GLY A 246 17.42 -4.60 -13.95
N LEU A 247 16.60 -5.65 -14.09
CA LEU A 247 16.94 -6.79 -14.95
C LEU A 247 16.58 -6.47 -16.41
N ASP A 248 17.60 -6.09 -17.19
CA ASP A 248 17.51 -6.00 -18.66
C ASP A 248 18.13 -7.25 -19.28
N GLU A 249 17.37 -8.03 -20.03
CA GLU A 249 17.92 -9.18 -20.78
C GLU A 249 18.57 -8.81 -22.11
N GLY A 250 18.81 -7.53 -22.40
CA GLY A 250 19.76 -7.09 -23.43
C GLY A 250 19.54 -7.53 -24.87
N ASN A 251 18.44 -8.18 -25.21
CA ASN A 251 18.21 -8.81 -26.52
C ASN A 251 17.25 -8.05 -27.46
N GLY A 252 16.90 -6.81 -27.14
CA GLY A 252 16.10 -5.99 -28.06
C GLY A 252 14.69 -6.49 -28.37
N ASP A 253 14.29 -7.59 -27.80
CA ASP A 253 12.95 -8.15 -27.89
C ASP A 253 12.13 -7.65 -26.70
N THR A 254 10.93 -7.22 -26.98
CA THR A 254 9.97 -6.57 -26.10
C THR A 254 9.40 -7.47 -24.98
N GLN A 255 10.16 -8.38 -24.44
CA GLN A 255 9.75 -9.20 -23.31
C GLN A 255 10.00 -8.41 -22.02
N HIS A 256 8.96 -7.77 -21.55
CA HIS A 256 8.96 -7.05 -20.29
C HIS A 256 8.85 -8.04 -19.14
N PHE A 257 9.94 -8.18 -18.37
CA PHE A 257 9.88 -8.94 -17.12
C PHE A 257 9.20 -8.13 -16.05
N ASN A 258 8.22 -8.72 -15.39
CA ASN A 258 7.64 -8.16 -14.16
C ASN A 258 8.35 -8.80 -12.96
N GLU A 259 9.12 -8.00 -12.26
CA GLU A 259 9.71 -8.40 -11.00
C GLU A 259 8.68 -8.24 -9.88
N ASN A 260 8.55 -9.26 -9.06
CA ASN A 260 7.61 -9.29 -7.97
C ASN A 260 8.33 -9.33 -6.63
N PHE A 261 8.02 -8.39 -5.76
CA PHE A 261 8.59 -8.32 -4.42
C PHE A 261 8.02 -9.42 -3.53
N THR A 262 8.89 -10.12 -2.80
CA THR A 262 8.50 -11.13 -1.82
C THR A 262 8.82 -10.68 -0.40
N SER A 263 10.05 -10.22 -0.17
CA SER A 263 10.50 -9.81 1.17
C SER A 263 11.76 -8.95 1.10
N MET A 264 12.06 -8.32 2.23
CA MET A 264 13.30 -7.58 2.48
C MET A 264 13.81 -7.93 3.88
N ALA A 265 15.10 -7.99 4.04
CA ALA A 265 15.75 -8.05 5.34
C ALA A 265 16.86 -7.00 5.42
N VAL A 266 16.96 -6.36 6.57
CA VAL A 266 18.02 -5.39 6.88
C VAL A 266 18.75 -5.87 8.11
N ASN A 267 20.10 -5.89 8.05
CA ASN A 267 20.95 -6.29 9.14
C ASN A 267 22.31 -5.59 9.06
N ASN A 268 22.65 -4.79 10.06
CA ASN A 268 23.89 -3.99 10.12
C ASN A 268 24.10 -3.09 8.89
N GLY A 269 23.05 -2.47 8.38
CA GLY A 269 23.08 -1.60 7.21
C GLY A 269 23.13 -2.34 5.87
N GLU A 270 23.24 -3.67 5.88
CA GLU A 270 23.10 -4.49 4.68
C GLU A 270 21.63 -4.78 4.40
N VAL A 271 21.23 -4.58 3.15
CA VAL A 271 19.85 -4.84 2.70
C VAL A 271 19.85 -5.99 1.72
N SER A 272 19.02 -6.99 2.00
CA SER A 272 18.74 -8.09 1.08
C SER A 272 17.30 -8.00 0.60
N LEU A 273 17.13 -7.95 -0.72
CA LEU A 273 15.82 -8.03 -1.37
C LEU A 273 15.58 -9.45 -1.90
N TYR A 274 14.37 -9.91 -1.73
CA TYR A 274 13.90 -11.20 -2.24
C TYR A 274 12.70 -10.97 -3.15
N GLY A 275 12.77 -11.55 -4.32
CA GLY A 275 11.72 -11.45 -5.31
C GLY A 275 11.76 -12.60 -6.32
N TYR A 276 10.87 -12.56 -7.29
CA TYR A 276 10.84 -13.48 -8.40
C TYR A 276 10.44 -12.74 -9.68
N VAL A 277 10.83 -13.29 -10.81
CA VAL A 277 10.51 -12.78 -12.14
C VAL A 277 9.49 -13.70 -12.77
N LEU A 278 8.38 -13.17 -13.23
CA LEU A 278 7.46 -13.88 -14.11
C LEU A 278 7.91 -13.67 -15.56
N GLN A 279 8.41 -14.71 -16.18
CA GLN A 279 8.63 -14.80 -17.61
C GLN A 279 7.55 -15.73 -18.17
N ASP A 280 6.92 -15.39 -19.28
CA ASP A 280 5.89 -16.20 -19.97
C ASP A 280 6.07 -17.71 -19.78
N GLU A 281 5.46 -18.31 -18.75
CA GLU A 281 5.46 -19.73 -18.37
C GLU A 281 6.61 -20.24 -17.47
N ASN A 282 7.63 -19.45 -17.09
CA ASN A 282 8.69 -19.95 -16.19
C ASN A 282 9.01 -18.95 -15.06
N GLU A 283 8.81 -19.40 -13.86
CA GLU A 283 9.18 -18.67 -12.63
C GLU A 283 10.69 -18.83 -12.38
N LYS A 284 11.43 -17.73 -12.35
CA LYS A 284 12.85 -17.74 -11.93
C LYS A 284 12.97 -16.97 -10.62
N THR A 285 13.53 -17.59 -9.61
CA THR A 285 13.83 -16.95 -8.32
C THR A 285 15.23 -16.34 -8.37
N PHE A 286 15.36 -15.11 -7.93
CA PHE A 286 16.67 -14.47 -7.80
C PHE A 286 16.83 -13.82 -6.41
N THR A 287 18.08 -13.70 -5.99
CA THR A 287 18.51 -12.96 -4.82
C THR A 287 19.62 -12.01 -5.24
N LYS A 288 19.50 -10.73 -4.89
CA LYS A 288 20.57 -9.75 -5.05
C LYS A 288 20.96 -9.28 -3.65
N SER A 289 22.19 -9.51 -3.28
CA SER A 289 22.81 -9.04 -2.03
C SER A 289 23.55 -7.72 -2.26
#